data_56d3842bd00a276d713d6532d271713f
#
_entry.id   56d3842bd00a276d713d6532d271713f
#
_cell.length_a   1.000
_cell.length_b   1.000
_cell.length_c   1.000
_cell.angle_alpha   90.00
_cell.angle_beta   90.00
_cell.angle_gamma   90.00
#
_symmetry.space_group_name_H-M   'P 1'
#
loop_
_entity.id
_entity.type
_entity.pdbx_description
1 polymer ?
#
loop_
_entity_poly.entity_id
_entity_poly.type
_entity_poly.pdbx_seq_one_letter_code
_entity_poly.pdbx_strand_id
1 'polypeptide(L)'
;KVTRKDVKKPVMTTFYNSEANPKETFNKHQLAAFYESLDDTLPGALDVMEAVNQYWDYESDVHMWTLPDGHVARVPVTEMNDVRIEVDELNHRTFTYRYSKQQPSENYRSLVANIVHSVDGYVAREMVRRCHAMKIQLIHIHDGFVFSPDHLQTVCQTYREILAEIANSDLLSDILSEIAGKYVPVTKHSTDLAKEILNSEYMLS
;
A
#
# COMPACT_ATOMS: atom_id res chain seq x y z
N LYS A 1 -16.67 -17.21 -19.96
CA LYS A 1 -16.75 -17.55 -18.52
C LYS A 1 -15.52 -16.95 -17.85
N VAL A 2 -15.72 -16.07 -16.90
CA VAL A 2 -14.64 -15.41 -16.13
C VAL A 2 -14.12 -16.42 -15.10
N THR A 3 -12.80 -16.56 -14.97
CA THR A 3 -12.14 -17.47 -14.03
C THR A 3 -11.45 -16.69 -12.90
N ARG A 4 -11.09 -17.37 -11.80
CA ARG A 4 -10.30 -16.77 -10.71
C ARG A 4 -9.00 -16.11 -11.22
N LYS A 5 -8.36 -16.69 -12.22
CA LYS A 5 -7.11 -16.18 -12.80
C LYS A 5 -7.33 -14.83 -13.49
N ASP A 6 -8.47 -14.67 -14.18
CA ASP A 6 -8.81 -13.44 -14.89
C ASP A 6 -9.15 -12.29 -13.91
N VAL A 7 -9.69 -12.62 -12.72
CA VAL A 7 -10.13 -11.63 -11.72
C VAL A 7 -9.00 -11.22 -10.77
N LYS A 8 -8.01 -12.07 -10.51
CA LYS A 8 -6.96 -11.83 -9.51
C LYS A 8 -6.23 -10.51 -9.74
N LYS A 9 -5.73 -10.28 -10.96
CA LYS A 9 -4.97 -9.07 -11.26
C LYS A 9 -5.84 -7.80 -11.25
N PRO A 10 -7.05 -7.77 -11.86
CA PRO A 10 -7.97 -6.65 -11.72
C PRO A 10 -8.29 -6.27 -10.26
N VAL A 11 -8.59 -7.24 -9.39
CA VAL A 11 -8.85 -6.98 -7.97
C VAL A 11 -7.63 -6.32 -7.31
N MET A 12 -6.45 -6.93 -7.43
CA MET A 12 -5.24 -6.38 -6.83
C MET A 12 -4.93 -4.96 -7.31
N THR A 13 -5.03 -4.71 -8.61
CA THR A 13 -4.72 -3.39 -9.17
C THR A 13 -5.77 -2.34 -8.82
N THR A 14 -7.04 -2.73 -8.65
CA THR A 14 -8.08 -1.82 -8.17
C THR A 14 -7.75 -1.30 -6.78
N PHE A 15 -7.33 -2.16 -5.85
CA PHE A 15 -6.91 -1.74 -4.50
C PHE A 15 -5.61 -0.92 -4.48
N TYR A 16 -4.85 -0.91 -5.57
CA TYR A 16 -3.77 0.06 -5.80
C TYR A 16 -4.22 1.29 -6.60
N ASN A 17 -5.53 1.55 -6.63
CA ASN A 17 -6.15 2.70 -7.29
C ASN A 17 -5.92 2.75 -8.82
N SER A 18 -5.73 1.59 -9.46
CA SER A 18 -5.57 1.48 -10.92
C SER A 18 -6.88 1.07 -11.58
N GLU A 19 -7.37 1.88 -12.50
CA GLU A 19 -8.54 1.59 -13.33
C GLU A 19 -8.19 0.93 -14.68
N ALA A 20 -6.92 1.03 -15.10
CA ALA A 20 -6.50 0.59 -16.43
C ALA A 20 -6.66 -0.93 -16.60
N ASN A 21 -6.16 -1.71 -15.67
CA ASN A 21 -6.16 -3.16 -15.77
C ASN A 21 -7.56 -3.80 -15.77
N PRO A 22 -8.51 -3.39 -14.91
CA PRO A 22 -9.90 -3.85 -15.03
C PRO A 22 -10.53 -3.51 -16.39
N LYS A 23 -10.29 -2.30 -16.90
CA LYS A 23 -10.82 -1.85 -18.21
C LYS A 23 -10.24 -2.63 -19.40
N GLU A 24 -8.98 -3.07 -19.30
CA GLU A 24 -8.34 -3.91 -20.31
C GLU A 24 -8.80 -5.38 -20.25
N THR A 25 -9.09 -5.88 -19.04
CA THR A 25 -9.44 -7.28 -18.82
C THR A 25 -10.90 -7.58 -19.14
N PHE A 26 -11.80 -6.66 -18.80
CA PHE A 26 -13.25 -6.87 -18.86
C PHE A 26 -13.92 -6.02 -19.94
N ASN A 27 -14.91 -6.61 -20.60
CA ASN A 27 -15.81 -5.83 -21.44
C ASN A 27 -16.76 -4.97 -20.55
N LYS A 28 -17.49 -4.02 -21.18
CA LYS A 28 -18.31 -3.04 -20.47
C LYS A 28 -19.30 -3.66 -19.46
N HIS A 29 -19.94 -4.78 -19.81
CA HIS A 29 -20.91 -5.45 -18.91
C HIS A 29 -20.20 -6.20 -17.77
N GLN A 30 -19.08 -6.86 -18.07
CA GLN A 30 -18.27 -7.54 -17.06
C GLN A 30 -17.61 -6.54 -16.11
N LEU A 31 -17.18 -5.38 -16.60
CA LEU A 31 -16.58 -4.32 -15.79
C LEU A 31 -17.60 -3.75 -14.78
N ALA A 32 -18.86 -3.52 -15.21
CA ALA A 32 -19.92 -3.07 -14.31
C ALA A 32 -20.17 -4.11 -13.20
N ALA A 33 -20.36 -5.37 -13.58
CA ALA A 33 -20.57 -6.47 -12.63
C ALA A 33 -19.36 -6.68 -11.70
N PHE A 34 -18.14 -6.42 -12.18
CA PHE A 34 -16.92 -6.49 -11.38
C PHE A 34 -16.92 -5.43 -10.27
N TYR A 35 -17.21 -4.17 -10.59
CA TYR A 35 -17.26 -3.12 -9.58
C TYR A 35 -18.44 -3.27 -8.62
N GLU A 36 -19.63 -3.67 -9.10
CA GLU A 36 -20.77 -4.00 -8.27
C GLU A 36 -20.44 -5.11 -7.27
N SER A 37 -19.78 -6.18 -7.73
CA SER A 37 -19.34 -7.28 -6.86
C SER A 37 -18.29 -6.85 -5.82
N LEU A 38 -17.39 -5.91 -6.16
CA LEU A 38 -16.44 -5.36 -5.20
C LEU A 38 -17.14 -4.52 -4.13
N ASP A 39 -18.09 -3.68 -4.54
CA ASP A 39 -18.87 -2.83 -3.65
C ASP A 39 -19.70 -3.68 -2.67
N ASP A 40 -20.36 -4.72 -3.17
CA ASP A 40 -21.11 -5.65 -2.34
C ASP A 40 -20.24 -6.44 -1.35
N THR A 41 -18.99 -6.79 -1.76
CA THR A 41 -18.13 -7.69 -0.98
C THR A 41 -17.21 -6.93 -0.03
N LEU A 42 -16.69 -5.77 -0.44
CA LEU A 42 -15.65 -5.01 0.25
C LEU A 42 -15.93 -3.49 0.24
N PRO A 43 -17.14 -3.04 0.62
CA PRO A 43 -17.51 -1.62 0.56
C PRO A 43 -16.55 -0.74 1.37
N GLY A 44 -16.19 -1.16 2.58
CA GLY A 44 -15.29 -0.41 3.44
C GLY A 44 -13.89 -0.18 2.84
N ALA A 45 -13.39 -1.08 2.00
CA ALA A 45 -12.11 -0.89 1.33
C ALA A 45 -12.18 0.18 0.24
N LEU A 46 -13.28 0.24 -0.51
CA LEU A 46 -13.52 1.28 -1.51
C LEU A 46 -13.72 2.65 -0.87
N ASP A 47 -14.49 2.71 0.21
CA ASP A 47 -14.70 3.94 1.00
C ASP A 47 -13.37 4.51 1.52
N VAL A 48 -12.48 3.65 2.04
CA VAL A 48 -11.14 4.06 2.49
C VAL A 48 -10.30 4.59 1.34
N MET A 49 -10.33 3.93 0.17
CA MET A 49 -9.59 4.41 -1.01
C MET A 49 -10.06 5.80 -1.45
N GLU A 50 -11.36 6.03 -1.49
CA GLU A 50 -11.94 7.33 -1.84
C GLU A 50 -11.57 8.39 -0.79
N ALA A 51 -11.72 8.06 0.49
CA ALA A 51 -11.34 8.95 1.58
C ALA A 51 -9.86 9.34 1.54
N VAL A 52 -8.95 8.38 1.31
CA VAL A 52 -7.50 8.64 1.20
C VAL A 52 -7.19 9.59 0.05
N ASN A 53 -7.84 9.41 -1.11
CA ASN A 53 -7.60 10.25 -2.28
C ASN A 53 -7.95 11.73 -2.04
N GLN A 54 -8.88 12.03 -1.13
CA GLN A 54 -9.26 13.41 -0.77
C GLN A 54 -8.16 14.17 -0.01
N TYR A 55 -7.18 13.45 0.57
CA TYR A 55 -6.05 14.05 1.30
C TYR A 55 -4.83 14.30 0.42
N TRP A 56 -4.92 14.08 -0.89
CA TRP A 56 -3.85 14.46 -1.80
C TRP A 56 -3.77 15.99 -1.91
N ASP A 57 -2.67 16.56 -1.43
CA ASP A 57 -2.41 17.98 -1.51
C ASP A 57 -1.47 18.29 -2.68
N TYR A 58 -1.98 18.99 -3.68
CA TYR A 58 -1.22 19.39 -4.87
C TYR A 58 -0.24 20.54 -4.61
N GLU A 59 -0.38 21.26 -3.51
CA GLU A 59 0.51 22.36 -3.14
C GLU A 59 1.73 21.89 -2.33
N SER A 60 1.67 20.66 -1.82
CA SER A 60 2.76 20.03 -1.08
C SER A 60 3.83 19.46 -2.02
N ASP A 61 5.10 19.54 -1.65
CA ASP A 61 6.19 18.88 -2.38
C ASP A 61 6.22 17.37 -2.13
N VAL A 62 5.78 16.94 -0.95
CA VAL A 62 5.85 15.57 -0.49
C VAL A 62 4.81 15.28 0.59
N HIS A 63 4.14 14.14 0.50
CA HIS A 63 3.39 13.58 1.61
C HIS A 63 4.29 12.68 2.46
N MET A 64 4.21 12.82 3.78
CA MET A 64 5.00 12.04 4.72
C MET A 64 4.12 11.58 5.89
N TRP A 65 4.42 10.40 6.40
CA TRP A 65 3.83 9.88 7.62
C TRP A 65 4.78 8.93 8.33
N THR A 66 4.58 8.77 9.63
CA THR A 66 5.42 7.94 10.51
C THR A 66 4.69 6.64 10.84
N LEU A 67 5.38 5.52 10.68
CA LEU A 67 4.89 4.19 11.06
C LEU A 67 5.25 3.87 12.52
N PRO A 68 4.57 2.90 13.18
CA PRO A 68 4.79 2.61 14.60
C PRO A 68 6.23 2.25 14.98
N ASP A 69 7.02 1.75 14.05
CA ASP A 69 8.45 1.47 14.22
C ASP A 69 9.35 2.71 14.04
N GLY A 70 8.78 3.90 13.85
CA GLY A 70 9.51 5.15 13.61
C GLY A 70 9.99 5.33 12.17
N HIS A 71 9.68 4.41 11.26
CA HIS A 71 9.99 4.57 9.85
C HIS A 71 9.12 5.67 9.22
N VAL A 72 9.75 6.62 8.52
CA VAL A 72 9.05 7.70 7.81
C VAL A 72 8.88 7.34 6.34
N ALA A 73 7.63 7.10 5.94
CA ALA A 73 7.27 6.94 4.54
C ALA A 73 7.18 8.31 3.85
N ARG A 74 7.56 8.37 2.55
CA ARG A 74 7.58 9.60 1.76
C ARG A 74 7.05 9.36 0.36
N VAL A 75 6.11 10.17 -0.07
CA VAL A 75 5.52 10.13 -1.41
C VAL A 75 5.68 11.51 -2.05
N PRO A 76 6.55 11.67 -3.06
CA PRO A 76 6.71 12.95 -3.75
C PRO A 76 5.44 13.29 -4.53
N VAL A 77 5.03 14.54 -4.46
CA VAL A 77 3.92 15.10 -5.26
C VAL A 77 4.43 15.69 -6.57
N THR A 78 5.71 16.07 -6.61
CA THR A 78 6.33 16.68 -7.77
C THR A 78 6.65 15.66 -8.87
N GLU A 79 6.41 16.03 -10.11
CA GLU A 79 6.84 15.23 -11.27
C GLU A 79 8.33 15.45 -11.56
N MET A 80 9.00 14.36 -11.96
CA MET A 80 10.38 14.42 -12.45
C MET A 80 10.36 14.61 -13.97
N ASN A 81 10.97 15.70 -14.44
CA ASN A 81 11.08 15.98 -15.86
C ASN A 81 12.53 15.75 -16.33
N ASP A 82 12.64 15.08 -17.45
CA ASP A 82 13.90 14.86 -18.14
C ASP A 82 14.03 15.86 -19.29
N VAL A 83 15.05 16.73 -19.23
CA VAL A 83 15.38 17.63 -20.32
C VAL A 83 16.68 17.17 -20.97
N ARG A 84 16.62 17.01 -22.28
CA ARG A 84 17.81 16.69 -23.07
C ARG A 84 18.48 17.98 -23.51
N ILE A 85 19.73 18.16 -23.14
CA ILE A 85 20.55 19.31 -23.46
C ILE A 85 21.62 18.85 -24.44
N GLU A 86 21.79 19.56 -25.54
CA GLU A 86 22.91 19.42 -26.47
C GLU A 86 23.94 20.49 -26.17
N VAL A 87 25.22 20.09 -26.08
CA VAL A 87 26.32 20.99 -25.78
C VAL A 87 27.23 21.05 -27.01
N ASP A 88 27.20 22.20 -27.70
CA ASP A 88 27.91 22.41 -28.96
C ASP A 88 29.44 22.34 -28.78
N GLU A 89 29.96 22.84 -27.66
CA GLU A 89 31.39 22.82 -27.33
C GLU A 89 31.93 21.40 -27.10
N LEU A 90 31.04 20.42 -26.90
CA LEU A 90 31.37 19.01 -26.75
C LEU A 90 31.02 18.16 -27.99
N ASN A 91 31.17 18.74 -29.18
CA ASN A 91 30.81 18.09 -30.45
C ASN A 91 29.35 17.59 -30.48
N HIS A 92 28.42 18.43 -30.09
CA HIS A 92 26.97 18.14 -30.08
C HIS A 92 26.61 16.94 -29.20
N ARG A 93 27.37 16.68 -28.13
CA ARG A 93 27.00 15.62 -27.18
C ARG A 93 25.77 16.03 -26.40
N THR A 94 24.88 15.05 -26.24
CA THR A 94 23.63 15.23 -25.49
C THR A 94 23.74 14.67 -24.09
N PHE A 95 23.23 15.43 -23.12
CA PHE A 95 23.10 15.04 -21.73
C PHE A 95 21.63 15.09 -21.35
N THR A 96 21.20 14.13 -20.53
CA THR A 96 19.88 14.18 -19.91
C THR A 96 20.01 14.75 -18.52
N TYR A 97 19.35 15.89 -18.30
CA TYR A 97 19.26 16.53 -17.00
C TYR A 97 17.89 16.27 -16.41
N ARG A 98 17.82 15.74 -15.19
CA ARG A 98 16.59 15.45 -14.49
C ARG A 98 16.38 16.47 -13.37
N TYR A 99 15.19 17.06 -13.32
CA TYR A 99 14.81 18.00 -12.27
C TYR A 99 13.35 17.76 -11.83
N SER A 100 13.06 18.08 -10.57
CA SER A 100 11.69 18.10 -10.08
C SER A 100 11.02 19.40 -10.52
N LYS A 101 9.82 19.28 -11.08
CA LYS A 101 8.97 20.41 -11.41
C LYS A 101 7.76 20.37 -10.49
N GLN A 102 7.47 21.46 -9.79
CA GLN A 102 6.19 21.64 -9.12
C GLN A 102 5.09 21.76 -10.19
N GLN A 103 4.61 20.62 -10.64
CA GLN A 103 3.36 20.51 -11.37
C GLN A 103 2.47 19.60 -10.54
N PRO A 104 1.18 19.98 -10.41
CA PRO A 104 0.21 19.08 -9.79
C PRO A 104 0.28 17.75 -10.56
N SER A 105 0.83 16.75 -9.91
CA SER A 105 0.84 15.42 -10.48
C SER A 105 -0.59 14.88 -10.42
N GLU A 106 -1.11 14.39 -11.54
CA GLU A 106 -2.35 13.60 -11.54
C GLU A 106 -2.19 12.26 -10.79
N ASN A 107 -1.01 12.03 -10.19
CA ASN A 107 -0.66 10.80 -9.48
C ASN A 107 -1.26 10.70 -8.07
N TYR A 108 -2.35 11.43 -7.73
CA TYR A 108 -3.07 11.28 -6.46
C TYR A 108 -3.38 9.80 -6.15
N ARG A 109 -3.54 8.99 -7.18
CA ARG A 109 -3.77 7.54 -7.09
C ARG A 109 -2.61 6.79 -6.42
N SER A 110 -1.40 7.35 -6.42
CA SER A 110 -0.24 6.73 -5.80
C SER A 110 -0.30 6.75 -4.27
N LEU A 111 -1.07 7.65 -3.66
CA LEU A 111 -1.15 7.80 -2.21
C LEU A 111 -1.66 6.52 -1.54
N VAL A 112 -2.79 5.98 -2.01
CA VAL A 112 -3.38 4.73 -1.50
C VAL A 112 -2.38 3.58 -1.57
N ALA A 113 -1.78 3.37 -2.73
CA ALA A 113 -0.80 2.30 -2.93
C ALA A 113 0.40 2.44 -1.99
N ASN A 114 0.91 3.66 -1.80
CA ASN A 114 2.05 3.91 -0.93
C ASN A 114 1.72 3.75 0.56
N ILE A 115 0.50 4.13 1.00
CA ILE A 115 0.05 3.86 2.36
C ILE A 115 0.02 2.34 2.60
N VAL A 116 -0.63 1.57 1.73
CA VAL A 116 -0.69 0.11 1.85
C VAL A 116 0.70 -0.51 1.86
N HIS A 117 1.58 -0.14 0.91
CA HIS A 117 2.95 -0.66 0.86
C HIS A 117 3.79 -0.27 2.08
N SER A 118 3.57 0.92 2.65
CA SER A 118 4.30 1.34 3.86
C SER A 118 3.91 0.51 5.08
N VAL A 119 2.62 0.17 5.22
CA VAL A 119 2.11 -0.70 6.29
C VAL A 119 2.60 -2.14 6.08
N ASP A 120 2.58 -2.65 4.85
CA ASP A 120 3.13 -3.96 4.52
C ASP A 120 4.64 -4.04 4.86
N GLY A 121 5.39 -3.01 4.49
CA GLY A 121 6.80 -2.87 4.89
C GLY A 121 7.00 -2.81 6.41
N TYR A 122 6.07 -2.18 7.17
CA TYR A 122 6.08 -2.21 8.63
C TYR A 122 5.89 -3.64 9.16
N VAL A 123 4.91 -4.38 8.65
CA VAL A 123 4.67 -5.78 9.03
C VAL A 123 5.93 -6.62 8.80
N ALA A 124 6.57 -6.48 7.65
CA ALA A 124 7.80 -7.22 7.34
C ALA A 124 8.95 -6.90 8.31
N ARG A 125 9.19 -5.62 8.61
CA ARG A 125 10.22 -5.20 9.58
C ARG A 125 9.92 -5.68 10.99
N GLU A 126 8.65 -5.63 11.39
CA GLU A 126 8.22 -6.08 12.71
C GLU A 126 8.32 -7.60 12.86
N MET A 127 8.04 -8.37 11.80
CA MET A 127 8.30 -9.80 11.75
C MET A 127 9.78 -10.12 11.99
N VAL A 128 10.67 -9.44 11.26
CA VAL A 128 12.12 -9.63 11.42
C VAL A 128 12.55 -9.27 12.85
N ARG A 129 12.07 -8.15 13.39
CA ARG A 129 12.41 -7.67 14.72
C ARG A 129 11.98 -8.64 15.82
N ARG A 130 10.73 -9.14 15.77
CA ARG A 130 10.19 -10.09 16.76
C ARG A 130 10.85 -11.46 16.67
N CYS A 131 11.01 -11.99 15.46
CA CYS A 131 11.72 -13.25 15.24
C CYS A 131 13.17 -13.19 15.73
N HIS A 132 13.87 -12.08 15.45
CA HIS A 132 15.23 -11.87 15.96
C HIS A 132 15.30 -11.87 17.50
N ALA A 133 14.34 -11.19 18.16
CA ALA A 133 14.25 -11.19 19.64
C ALA A 133 14.04 -12.60 20.22
N MET A 134 13.30 -13.44 19.51
CA MET A 134 13.09 -14.87 19.87
C MET A 134 14.24 -15.79 19.41
N LYS A 135 15.31 -15.24 18.81
CA LYS A 135 16.44 -15.98 18.22
C LYS A 135 16.04 -16.92 17.09
N ILE A 136 14.96 -16.61 16.40
CA ILE A 136 14.51 -17.30 15.20
C ILE A 136 15.17 -16.65 13.99
N GLN A 137 15.90 -17.42 13.20
CA GLN A 137 16.44 -16.95 11.91
C GLN A 137 15.32 -16.86 10.90
N LEU A 138 15.06 -15.65 10.39
CA LEU A 138 14.05 -15.37 9.40
C LEU A 138 14.65 -14.55 8.29
N ILE A 139 14.43 -14.96 7.04
CA ILE A 139 14.82 -14.26 5.83
C ILE A 139 13.54 -13.74 5.18
N HIS A 140 13.49 -12.43 4.95
CA HIS A 140 12.39 -11.79 4.24
C HIS A 140 12.75 -11.64 2.75
N ILE A 141 11.89 -12.15 1.88
CA ILE A 141 12.01 -12.06 0.42
C ILE A 141 10.68 -11.57 -0.13
N HIS A 142 10.61 -10.30 -0.52
CA HIS A 142 9.38 -9.63 -0.96
C HIS A 142 8.26 -9.75 0.09
N ASP A 143 7.18 -10.46 -0.22
CA ASP A 143 6.02 -10.73 0.63
C ASP A 143 6.11 -12.08 1.36
N GLY A 144 7.22 -12.78 1.23
CA GLY A 144 7.45 -14.11 1.79
C GLY A 144 8.50 -14.13 2.90
N PHE A 145 8.37 -15.12 3.77
CA PHE A 145 9.31 -15.39 4.86
C PHE A 145 9.88 -16.80 4.77
N VAL A 146 11.20 -16.92 4.86
CA VAL A 146 11.90 -18.20 4.89
C VAL A 146 12.50 -18.42 6.27
N PHE A 147 12.19 -19.54 6.89
CA PHE A 147 12.63 -19.91 8.25
C PHE A 147 12.62 -21.42 8.43
N SER A 148 13.21 -21.93 9.54
CA SER A 148 13.17 -23.36 9.84
C SER A 148 11.74 -23.84 10.13
N PRO A 149 11.32 -25.01 9.61
CA PRO A 149 9.98 -25.57 9.84
C PRO A 149 9.62 -25.74 11.34
N ASP A 150 10.61 -25.92 12.21
CA ASP A 150 10.40 -26.05 13.66
C ASP A 150 9.75 -24.79 14.29
N HIS A 151 9.87 -23.65 13.62
CA HIS A 151 9.32 -22.38 14.09
C HIS A 151 8.00 -21.98 13.41
N LEU A 152 7.41 -22.85 12.57
CA LEU A 152 6.22 -22.54 11.78
C LEU A 152 5.09 -21.94 12.63
N GLN A 153 4.72 -22.59 13.72
CA GLN A 153 3.63 -22.12 14.57
C GLN A 153 3.92 -20.75 15.19
N THR A 154 5.15 -20.55 15.67
CA THR A 154 5.57 -19.29 16.30
C THR A 154 5.57 -18.15 15.27
N VAL A 155 6.10 -18.39 14.08
CA VAL A 155 6.15 -17.38 13.02
C VAL A 155 4.74 -17.01 12.53
N CYS A 156 3.88 -18.00 12.30
CA CYS A 156 2.48 -17.75 11.92
C CYS A 156 1.72 -17.01 13.02
N GLN A 157 1.94 -17.35 14.29
CA GLN A 157 1.32 -16.67 15.41
C GLN A 157 1.81 -15.22 15.52
N THR A 158 3.11 -14.98 15.40
CA THR A 158 3.70 -13.63 15.42
C THR A 158 3.10 -12.73 14.31
N TYR A 159 2.90 -13.30 13.13
CA TYR A 159 2.29 -12.58 12.01
C TYR A 159 0.84 -12.17 12.33
N ARG A 160 0.03 -13.11 12.88
CA ARG A 160 -1.34 -12.82 13.31
C ARG A 160 -1.40 -11.73 14.38
N GLU A 161 -0.49 -11.78 15.35
CA GLU A 161 -0.40 -10.79 16.42
C GLU A 161 -0.12 -9.39 15.88
N ILE A 162 0.84 -9.24 14.96
CA ILE A 162 1.13 -7.95 14.33
C ILE A 162 -0.10 -7.41 13.59
N LEU A 163 -0.78 -8.24 12.80
CA LEU A 163 -1.99 -7.81 12.08
C LEU A 163 -3.14 -7.49 13.03
N ALA A 164 -3.32 -8.23 14.12
CA ALA A 164 -4.33 -7.95 15.14
C ALA A 164 -4.04 -6.63 15.89
N GLU A 165 -2.78 -6.34 16.18
CA GLU A 165 -2.35 -5.06 16.75
C GLU A 165 -2.68 -3.89 15.79
N ILE A 166 -2.39 -4.03 14.49
CA ILE A 166 -2.74 -3.05 13.48
C ILE A 166 -4.26 -2.85 13.43
N ALA A 167 -5.04 -3.94 13.42
CA ALA A 167 -6.51 -3.88 13.39
C ALA A 167 -7.10 -3.16 14.62
N ASN A 168 -6.47 -3.29 15.78
CA ASN A 168 -6.87 -2.60 17.01
C ASN A 168 -6.37 -1.16 17.11
N SER A 169 -5.30 -0.81 16.38
CA SER A 169 -4.71 0.53 16.41
C SER A 169 -5.51 1.54 15.60
N ASP A 170 -5.23 2.82 15.78
CA ASP A 170 -5.76 3.91 14.98
C ASP A 170 -4.80 4.32 13.84
N LEU A 171 -3.95 3.38 13.39
CA LEU A 171 -2.86 3.62 12.44
C LEU A 171 -3.29 4.39 11.19
N LEU A 172 -4.44 4.05 10.59
CA LEU A 172 -4.92 4.78 9.40
C LEU A 172 -5.32 6.22 9.74
N SER A 173 -5.97 6.44 10.89
CA SER A 173 -6.29 7.78 11.38
C SER A 173 -5.02 8.61 11.64
N ASP A 174 -4.00 8.00 12.22
CA ASP A 174 -2.72 8.66 12.50
C ASP A 174 -2.03 9.05 11.19
N ILE A 175 -1.92 8.12 10.23
CA ILE A 175 -1.34 8.38 8.90
C ILE A 175 -2.07 9.53 8.19
N LEU A 176 -3.40 9.48 8.12
CA LEU A 176 -4.19 10.51 7.45
C LEU A 176 -4.11 11.86 8.19
N SER A 177 -3.99 11.85 9.52
CA SER A 177 -3.83 13.06 10.32
C SER A 177 -2.47 13.72 10.07
N GLU A 178 -1.40 12.95 9.94
CA GLU A 178 -0.09 13.49 9.57
C GLU A 178 -0.10 14.08 8.15
N ILE A 179 -0.70 13.39 7.19
CA ILE A 179 -0.81 13.88 5.80
C ILE A 179 -1.64 15.17 5.74
N ALA A 180 -2.76 15.21 6.46
CA ALA A 180 -3.69 16.34 6.44
C ALA A 180 -3.25 17.53 7.35
N GLY A 181 -2.25 17.35 8.21
CA GLY A 181 -1.85 18.33 9.21
C GLY A 181 -2.92 18.65 10.26
N LYS A 182 -3.95 17.81 10.39
CA LYS A 182 -5.06 17.92 11.34
C LYS A 182 -5.61 16.55 11.68
N TYR A 183 -6.29 16.44 12.83
CA TYR A 183 -6.90 15.17 13.21
C TYR A 183 -7.98 14.71 12.21
N VAL A 184 -7.83 13.47 11.73
CA VAL A 184 -8.74 12.79 10.80
C VAL A 184 -9.25 11.51 11.46
N PRO A 185 -10.52 11.49 11.93
CA PRO A 185 -11.09 10.27 12.49
C PRO A 185 -11.42 9.28 11.38
N VAL A 186 -11.07 8.02 11.59
CA VAL A 186 -11.45 6.90 10.73
C VAL A 186 -12.34 5.94 11.51
N THR A 187 -13.55 5.71 11.01
CA THR A 187 -14.49 4.78 11.64
C THR A 187 -14.16 3.35 11.23
N LYS A 188 -13.97 2.48 12.20
CA LYS A 188 -13.78 1.04 11.95
C LYS A 188 -15.14 0.37 11.70
N HIS A 189 -15.24 -0.42 10.65
CA HIS A 189 -16.45 -1.17 10.32
C HIS A 189 -16.68 -2.40 11.22
N SER A 190 -15.63 -2.93 11.84
CA SER A 190 -15.69 -4.06 12.76
C SER A 190 -14.85 -3.81 14.00
N THR A 191 -15.37 -4.17 15.15
CA THR A 191 -14.65 -4.17 16.44
C THR A 191 -13.99 -5.52 16.73
N ASP A 192 -14.39 -6.58 16.04
CA ASP A 192 -13.96 -7.97 16.29
C ASP A 192 -12.87 -8.45 15.33
N LEU A 193 -12.44 -7.62 14.34
CA LEU A 193 -11.50 -8.00 13.31
C LEU A 193 -10.19 -8.58 13.90
N ALA A 194 -9.65 -7.99 14.94
CA ALA A 194 -8.42 -8.49 15.58
C ALA A 194 -8.59 -9.90 16.16
N LYS A 195 -9.77 -10.20 16.71
CA LYS A 195 -10.10 -11.53 17.22
C LYS A 195 -10.23 -12.54 16.09
N GLU A 196 -10.84 -12.16 15.00
CA GLU A 196 -10.96 -13.01 13.80
C GLU A 196 -9.61 -13.30 13.19
N ILE A 197 -8.72 -12.29 13.11
CA ILE A 197 -7.32 -12.47 12.67
C ILE A 197 -6.58 -13.48 13.53
N LEU A 198 -6.66 -13.36 14.86
CA LEU A 198 -5.97 -14.28 15.77
C LEU A 198 -6.47 -15.73 15.66
N ASN A 199 -7.73 -15.92 15.29
CA ASN A 199 -8.35 -17.25 15.13
C ASN A 199 -8.26 -17.78 13.69
N SER A 200 -7.73 -17.02 12.74
CA SER A 200 -7.63 -17.45 11.35
C SER A 200 -6.63 -18.58 11.16
N GLU A 201 -7.01 -19.61 10.41
CA GLU A 201 -6.15 -20.76 10.07
C GLU A 201 -5.24 -20.46 8.86
N TYR A 202 -5.61 -19.52 7.99
CA TYR A 202 -5.00 -19.31 6.66
C TYR A 202 -4.44 -17.89 6.45
N MET A 203 -3.80 -17.32 7.47
CA MET A 203 -3.20 -15.99 7.35
C MET A 203 -1.89 -15.98 6.56
N LEU A 204 -1.15 -17.10 6.58
CA LEU A 204 0.02 -17.35 5.74
C LEU A 204 -0.21 -18.67 4.98
N SER A 205 0.00 -18.65 3.68
CA SER A 205 -0.12 -19.82 2.79
C SER A 205 1.23 -20.18 2.16
#